data_5c782447db7a5dc0119c670f7825b3f6
#
_entry.id   5c782447db7a5dc0119c670f7825b3f6
#
_cell.length_a   1.000
_cell.length_b   1.000
_cell.length_c   1.000
_cell.angle_alpha   90.00
_cell.angle_beta   90.00
_cell.angle_gamma   90.00
#
_symmetry.space_group_name_H-M   'P 1'
#
loop_
_entity.id
_entity.type
_entity.pdbx_description
1 polymer ?
#
loop_
_entity_poly.entity_id
_entity_poly.type
_entity_poly.pdbx_seq_one_letter_code
_entity_poly.pdbx_strand_id
1 'polypeptide(L)'
;MKNRLYIPIAVILLSSCKPFTQSIRDTLKSEEEVQQDLAHKEQNESNSFPLRVIKTVSSTAALQAAEETLRQLPQFSGKPIMVQQSAHFFGDGRIVLNIQNPDTPQNIDRYVYQRGKWQTPTPVRITKADRLDQQLFPLDRVSFATANKVYTTLKQKIKEIKSEERDPTVYFSFYNDKINWSPRSLRTPRGSYSLSFDEQGNLQSFEKD
;
A
#
# COMPACT_ATOMS: atom_id res chain seq x y z
N MET A 1 -15.04 47.33 -67.68
CA MET A 1 -14.12 46.60 -66.83
C MET A 1 -14.29 47.12 -65.42
N LYS A 2 -15.00 46.43 -64.51
CA LYS A 2 -15.31 46.89 -63.16
C LYS A 2 -14.58 45.96 -62.16
N ASN A 3 -13.53 46.46 -61.52
CA ASN A 3 -12.86 45.77 -60.44
C ASN A 3 -13.70 45.81 -59.15
N ARG A 4 -14.08 44.64 -58.63
CA ARG A 4 -14.68 44.56 -57.30
C ARG A 4 -13.59 44.12 -56.30
N LEU A 5 -13.35 45.03 -55.38
CA LEU A 5 -12.43 44.82 -54.25
C LEU A 5 -13.17 44.04 -53.18
N TYR A 6 -12.72 42.81 -52.85
CA TYR A 6 -13.23 42.03 -51.72
C TYR A 6 -12.35 42.28 -50.51
N ILE A 7 -12.98 42.84 -49.48
CA ILE A 7 -12.36 42.99 -48.14
C ILE A 7 -12.66 41.71 -47.35
N PRO A 8 -11.67 40.96 -46.84
CA PRO A 8 -11.93 39.85 -45.94
C PRO A 8 -12.24 40.41 -44.55
N ILE A 9 -13.42 40.06 -44.01
CA ILE A 9 -13.79 40.27 -42.61
C ILE A 9 -13.05 39.26 -41.76
N ALA A 10 -12.08 39.72 -40.97
CA ALA A 10 -11.42 38.91 -39.97
C ALA A 10 -12.36 38.73 -38.75
N VAL A 11 -12.88 37.52 -38.59
CA VAL A 11 -13.63 37.15 -37.39
C VAL A 11 -12.60 36.84 -36.27
N ILE A 12 -12.48 37.77 -35.33
CA ILE A 12 -11.70 37.58 -34.11
C ILE A 12 -12.54 36.72 -33.15
N LEU A 13 -12.18 35.44 -33.03
CA LEU A 13 -12.69 34.54 -31.98
C LEU A 13 -12.08 34.96 -30.64
N LEU A 14 -12.85 35.68 -29.84
CA LEU A 14 -12.52 35.90 -28.43
C LEU A 14 -12.68 34.60 -27.67
N SER A 15 -11.59 33.90 -27.43
CA SER A 15 -11.53 32.80 -26.48
C SER A 15 -11.71 33.37 -25.06
N SER A 16 -12.91 33.31 -24.52
CA SER A 16 -13.22 33.76 -23.16
C SER A 16 -12.53 32.91 -22.13
N CYS A 17 -11.63 33.51 -21.40
CA CYS A 17 -10.97 32.86 -20.23
C CYS A 17 -12.01 32.54 -19.16
N LYS A 18 -12.29 31.25 -18.93
CA LYS A 18 -13.20 30.74 -17.90
C LYS A 18 -12.96 31.30 -16.47
N PRO A 19 -11.72 31.59 -16.02
CA PRO A 19 -11.49 32.08 -14.65
C PRO A 19 -12.06 33.49 -14.40
N PHE A 20 -12.16 34.35 -15.43
CA PHE A 20 -12.67 35.71 -15.25
C PHE A 20 -14.19 35.78 -15.05
N THR A 21 -14.94 34.93 -15.74
CA THR A 21 -16.41 34.86 -15.61
C THR A 21 -16.84 34.25 -14.28
N GLN A 22 -16.03 33.36 -13.67
CA GLN A 22 -16.31 32.74 -12.37
C GLN A 22 -16.13 33.75 -11.23
N SER A 23 -15.09 34.59 -11.29
CA SER A 23 -14.84 35.64 -10.29
C SER A 23 -15.95 36.70 -10.24
N ILE A 24 -16.55 37.08 -11.39
CA ILE A 24 -17.68 38.03 -11.43
C ILE A 24 -18.96 37.40 -10.88
N ARG A 25 -19.20 36.09 -11.13
CA ARG A 25 -20.36 35.39 -10.59
C ARG A 25 -20.32 35.29 -9.05
N ASP A 26 -19.13 35.04 -8.50
CA ASP A 26 -18.97 34.90 -7.04
C ASP A 26 -19.17 36.26 -6.32
N THR A 27 -18.94 37.37 -7.00
CA THR A 27 -19.15 38.72 -6.45
C THR A 27 -20.61 39.19 -6.50
N LEU A 28 -21.45 38.56 -7.34
CA LEU A 28 -22.86 38.93 -7.55
C LEU A 28 -23.84 37.94 -6.88
N LYS A 29 -23.36 36.96 -6.19
CA LYS A 29 -24.22 35.98 -5.42
C LYS A 29 -24.84 36.66 -4.24
N SER A 30 -26.12 36.39 -3.99
CA SER A 30 -26.80 36.81 -2.77
C SER A 30 -26.24 36.05 -1.55
N GLU A 31 -26.37 36.63 -0.35
CA GLU A 31 -25.90 35.99 0.88
C GLU A 31 -26.51 34.59 1.09
N GLU A 32 -27.75 34.37 0.63
CA GLU A 32 -28.42 33.06 0.69
C GLU A 32 -27.81 32.02 -0.26
N GLU A 33 -27.41 32.43 -1.49
CA GLU A 33 -26.72 31.52 -2.43
C GLU A 33 -25.32 31.19 -1.97
N VAL A 34 -24.61 32.11 -1.32
CA VAL A 34 -23.29 31.85 -0.71
C VAL A 34 -23.42 30.88 0.46
N GLN A 35 -24.46 30.99 1.30
CA GLN A 35 -24.70 30.07 2.38
C GLN A 35 -25.11 28.68 1.88
N GLN A 36 -25.88 28.56 0.80
CA GLN A 36 -26.22 27.28 0.19
C GLN A 36 -25.00 26.62 -0.45
N ASP A 37 -24.15 27.37 -1.15
CA ASP A 37 -22.89 26.85 -1.72
C ASP A 37 -21.90 26.39 -0.63
N LEU A 38 -21.85 27.10 0.50
CA LEU A 38 -21.05 26.70 1.66
C LEU A 38 -21.61 25.42 2.33
N ALA A 39 -22.92 25.33 2.49
CA ALA A 39 -23.57 24.12 3.02
C ALA A 39 -23.39 22.90 2.11
N HIS A 40 -23.44 23.09 0.77
CA HIS A 40 -23.15 22.06 -0.20
C HIS A 40 -21.65 21.67 -0.23
N LYS A 41 -20.74 22.61 0.02
CA LYS A 41 -19.33 22.34 0.19
C LYS A 41 -19.05 21.55 1.46
N GLU A 42 -19.63 21.94 2.57
CA GLU A 42 -19.50 21.22 3.84
C GLU A 42 -20.11 19.80 3.78
N GLN A 43 -21.22 19.60 3.06
CA GLN A 43 -21.77 18.26 2.82
C GLN A 43 -20.91 17.41 1.87
N ASN A 44 -20.26 18.00 0.88
CA ASN A 44 -19.31 17.28 0.02
C ASN A 44 -17.97 17.01 0.72
N GLU A 45 -17.51 17.88 1.62
CA GLU A 45 -16.33 17.64 2.43
C GLU A 45 -16.59 16.63 3.56
N SER A 46 -17.83 16.54 4.10
CA SER A 46 -18.19 15.51 5.07
C SER A 46 -18.36 14.12 4.45
N ASN A 47 -18.58 14.03 3.13
CA ASN A 47 -18.55 12.77 2.36
C ASN A 47 -17.17 12.43 1.78
N SER A 48 -16.21 13.32 1.80
CA SER A 48 -14.81 12.95 1.68
C SER A 48 -14.39 12.34 3.02
N PHE A 49 -14.61 11.03 3.21
CA PHE A 49 -13.88 10.27 4.22
C PHE A 49 -12.42 10.73 4.11
N PRO A 50 -11.82 11.32 5.18
CA PRO A 50 -10.39 11.47 5.18
C PRO A 50 -9.88 10.08 4.88
N LEU A 51 -9.03 9.93 3.86
CA LEU A 51 -8.28 8.70 3.61
C LEU A 51 -7.44 8.47 4.86
N ARG A 52 -8.10 7.92 5.89
CA ARG A 52 -7.45 7.44 7.10
C ARG A 52 -6.50 6.39 6.56
N VAL A 53 -5.23 6.73 6.51
CA VAL A 53 -4.20 5.76 6.14
C VAL A 53 -4.42 4.60 7.09
N ILE A 54 -5.15 3.59 6.61
CA ILE A 54 -5.36 2.36 7.37
C ILE A 54 -3.98 1.75 7.43
N LYS A 55 -3.38 1.84 8.61
CA LYS A 55 -2.12 1.15 8.90
C LYS A 55 -2.46 -0.35 8.91
N THR A 56 -2.49 -0.95 7.74
CA THR A 56 -2.94 -2.34 7.52
C THR A 56 -2.27 -3.29 8.50
N VAL A 57 -0.95 -3.14 8.73
CA VAL A 57 -0.19 -3.98 9.66
C VAL A 57 -0.65 -3.87 11.12
N SER A 58 -1.27 -2.77 11.52
CA SER A 58 -1.79 -2.57 12.89
C SER A 58 -3.20 -3.13 13.11
N SER A 59 -3.81 -3.73 12.10
CA SER A 59 -5.16 -4.29 12.16
C SER A 59 -5.20 -5.73 11.63
N THR A 60 -5.49 -6.68 12.51
CA THR A 60 -5.68 -8.09 12.12
C THR A 60 -6.74 -8.24 11.04
N ALA A 61 -7.89 -7.57 11.21
CA ALA A 61 -8.99 -7.64 10.22
C ALA A 61 -8.59 -7.09 8.86
N ALA A 62 -7.82 -5.98 8.82
CA ALA A 62 -7.34 -5.42 7.55
C ALA A 62 -6.33 -6.34 6.84
N LEU A 63 -5.47 -7.02 7.60
CA LEU A 63 -4.54 -8.01 7.06
C LEU A 63 -5.26 -9.25 6.53
N GLN A 64 -6.25 -9.76 7.27
CA GLN A 64 -7.09 -10.87 6.83
C GLN A 64 -7.83 -10.52 5.53
N ALA A 65 -8.46 -9.34 5.46
CA ALA A 65 -9.13 -8.88 4.26
C ALA A 65 -8.16 -8.72 3.07
N ALA A 66 -6.93 -8.23 3.31
CA ALA A 66 -5.92 -8.14 2.26
C ALA A 66 -5.49 -9.53 1.76
N GLU A 67 -5.30 -10.50 2.66
CA GLU A 67 -4.99 -11.89 2.29
C GLU A 67 -6.14 -12.53 1.51
N GLU A 68 -7.37 -12.38 1.99
CA GLU A 68 -8.55 -12.93 1.32
C GLU A 68 -8.73 -12.37 -0.09
N THR A 69 -8.61 -11.04 -0.24
CA THR A 69 -8.69 -10.40 -1.57
C THR A 69 -7.55 -10.82 -2.50
N LEU A 70 -6.37 -11.16 -1.98
CA LEU A 70 -5.29 -11.77 -2.79
C LEU A 70 -5.70 -13.14 -3.32
N ARG A 71 -6.25 -13.99 -2.43
CA ARG A 71 -6.69 -15.35 -2.79
C ARG A 71 -7.83 -15.35 -3.79
N GLN A 72 -8.65 -14.29 -3.80
CA GLN A 72 -9.79 -14.12 -4.72
C GLN A 72 -9.39 -13.55 -6.08
N LEU A 73 -8.13 -13.17 -6.30
CA LEU A 73 -7.70 -12.69 -7.61
C LEU A 73 -7.91 -13.79 -8.67
N PRO A 74 -8.43 -13.46 -9.87
CA PRO A 74 -8.83 -14.44 -10.87
C PRO A 74 -7.73 -15.45 -11.24
N GLN A 75 -6.46 -14.98 -11.29
CA GLN A 75 -5.32 -15.83 -11.64
C GLN A 75 -5.03 -16.92 -10.60
N PHE A 76 -5.50 -16.76 -9.35
CA PHE A 76 -5.29 -17.72 -8.26
C PHE A 76 -6.50 -18.61 -7.97
N SER A 77 -7.60 -18.44 -8.71
CA SER A 77 -8.81 -19.22 -8.49
C SER A 77 -8.53 -20.74 -8.60
N GLY A 78 -8.68 -21.46 -7.50
CA GLY A 78 -8.44 -22.91 -7.43
C GLY A 78 -6.97 -23.33 -7.54
N LYS A 79 -6.01 -22.40 -7.49
CA LYS A 79 -4.58 -22.69 -7.61
C LYS A 79 -3.83 -22.33 -6.32
N PRO A 80 -2.77 -23.06 -5.95
CA PRO A 80 -1.94 -22.71 -4.82
C PRO A 80 -1.19 -21.39 -5.11
N ILE A 81 -1.10 -20.53 -4.10
CA ILE A 81 -0.31 -19.28 -4.17
C ILE A 81 1.09 -19.59 -3.64
N MET A 82 2.08 -19.60 -4.53
CA MET A 82 3.47 -19.86 -4.18
C MET A 82 4.23 -18.53 -4.02
N VAL A 83 4.64 -18.21 -2.81
CA VAL A 83 5.36 -16.97 -2.47
C VAL A 83 6.86 -17.20 -2.62
N GLN A 84 7.57 -16.23 -3.21
CA GLN A 84 9.02 -16.24 -3.30
C GLN A 84 9.64 -15.53 -2.09
N GLN A 85 10.37 -16.24 -1.29
CA GLN A 85 11.26 -15.81 -0.19
C GLN A 85 10.58 -15.03 0.94
N SER A 86 9.79 -13.99 0.67
CA SER A 86 9.36 -13.08 1.74
C SER A 86 8.09 -12.31 1.41
N ALA A 87 7.42 -11.81 2.45
CA ALA A 87 6.42 -10.75 2.35
C ALA A 87 6.72 -9.64 3.37
N HIS A 88 6.53 -8.39 2.95
CA HIS A 88 6.81 -7.20 3.72
C HIS A 88 5.54 -6.43 4.03
N PHE A 89 5.33 -6.09 5.29
CA PHE A 89 4.20 -5.35 5.82
C PHE A 89 4.69 -4.01 6.36
N PHE A 90 4.41 -2.94 5.64
CA PHE A 90 4.92 -1.61 5.95
C PHE A 90 3.98 -0.85 6.89
N GLY A 91 4.56 0.02 7.72
CA GLY A 91 3.80 0.89 8.62
C GLY A 91 2.85 1.88 7.91
N ASP A 92 3.10 2.18 6.63
CA ASP A 92 2.22 2.99 5.77
C ASP A 92 1.01 2.22 5.19
N GLY A 93 0.88 0.94 5.52
CA GLY A 93 -0.24 0.09 5.11
C GLY A 93 -0.02 -0.69 3.82
N ARG A 94 1.14 -0.57 3.19
CA ARG A 94 1.49 -1.40 2.03
C ARG A 94 1.85 -2.81 2.44
N ILE A 95 1.52 -3.77 1.57
CA ILE A 95 2.03 -5.14 1.63
C ILE A 95 2.71 -5.42 0.29
N VAL A 96 3.92 -5.98 0.32
CA VAL A 96 4.68 -6.30 -0.88
C VAL A 96 5.18 -7.74 -0.78
N LEU A 97 4.90 -8.54 -1.80
CA LEU A 97 5.42 -9.89 -1.93
C LEU A 97 5.59 -10.26 -3.40
N ASN A 98 6.47 -11.20 -3.65
CA ASN A 98 6.66 -11.79 -4.97
C ASN A 98 5.95 -13.16 -5.00
N ILE A 99 5.20 -13.42 -6.07
CA ILE A 99 4.43 -14.65 -6.23
C ILE A 99 4.75 -15.28 -7.57
N GLN A 100 4.89 -16.59 -7.58
CA GLN A 100 5.05 -17.38 -8.80
C GLN A 100 3.78 -17.25 -9.66
N ASN A 101 3.97 -16.98 -10.94
CA ASN A 101 2.85 -16.93 -11.87
C ASN A 101 2.28 -18.35 -12.04
N PRO A 102 0.99 -18.59 -11.74
CA PRO A 102 0.42 -19.93 -11.76
C PRO A 102 0.28 -20.54 -13.17
N ASP A 103 0.27 -19.70 -14.22
CA ASP A 103 0.16 -20.15 -15.60
C ASP A 103 1.51 -20.32 -16.29
N THR A 104 2.54 -19.62 -15.77
CA THR A 104 3.92 -19.68 -16.25
C THR A 104 4.88 -19.79 -15.06
N PRO A 105 5.09 -21.00 -14.50
CA PRO A 105 5.80 -21.19 -13.23
C PRO A 105 7.26 -20.72 -13.20
N GLN A 106 7.88 -20.48 -14.35
CA GLN A 106 9.22 -19.88 -14.46
C GLN A 106 9.22 -18.37 -14.20
N ASN A 107 8.04 -17.73 -14.17
CA ASN A 107 7.89 -16.29 -13.95
C ASN A 107 7.49 -15.98 -12.51
N ILE A 108 8.03 -14.89 -12.00
CA ILE A 108 7.66 -14.30 -10.72
C ILE A 108 7.11 -12.90 -10.96
N ASP A 109 6.01 -12.60 -10.31
CA ASP A 109 5.40 -11.28 -10.36
C ASP A 109 5.37 -10.66 -8.96
N ARG A 110 5.66 -9.35 -8.88
CA ARG A 110 5.56 -8.58 -7.65
C ARG A 110 4.14 -8.06 -7.48
N TYR A 111 3.56 -8.38 -6.34
CA TYR A 111 2.25 -7.92 -5.90
C TYR A 111 2.40 -6.84 -4.84
N VAL A 112 1.67 -5.75 -5.00
CA VAL A 112 1.64 -4.62 -4.05
C VAL A 112 0.20 -4.36 -3.64
N TYR A 113 -0.09 -4.51 -2.34
CA TYR A 113 -1.34 -4.04 -1.75
C TYR A 113 -1.14 -2.60 -1.30
N GLN A 114 -1.99 -1.70 -1.75
CA GLN A 114 -1.91 -0.30 -1.39
C GLN A 114 -3.29 0.35 -1.49
N ARG A 115 -3.62 1.22 -0.54
CA ARG A 115 -4.91 1.93 -0.49
C ARG A 115 -6.11 0.99 -0.57
N GLY A 116 -6.04 -0.13 0.14
CA GLY A 116 -7.14 -1.09 0.25
C GLY A 116 -7.31 -2.05 -0.92
N LYS A 117 -6.39 -2.10 -1.87
CA LYS A 117 -6.48 -2.99 -3.05
C LYS A 117 -5.12 -3.47 -3.56
N TRP A 118 -5.11 -4.63 -4.17
CA TRP A 118 -3.97 -5.13 -4.93
C TRP A 118 -3.83 -4.34 -6.24
N GLN A 119 -2.61 -3.89 -6.50
CA GLN A 119 -2.27 -3.20 -7.74
C GLN A 119 -2.00 -4.23 -8.84
N THR A 120 -1.98 -3.79 -10.10
CA THR A 120 -1.54 -4.62 -11.23
C THR A 120 -0.13 -5.16 -10.93
N PRO A 121 0.07 -6.48 -10.97
CA PRO A 121 1.37 -7.07 -10.68
C PRO A 121 2.41 -6.66 -11.72
N THR A 122 3.67 -6.62 -11.30
CA THR A 122 4.79 -6.26 -12.17
C THR A 122 5.80 -7.40 -12.25
N PRO A 123 6.34 -7.72 -13.44
CA PRO A 123 7.31 -8.80 -13.61
C PRO A 123 8.56 -8.58 -12.75
N VAL A 124 9.05 -9.66 -12.14
CA VAL A 124 10.33 -9.70 -11.44
C VAL A 124 11.35 -10.41 -12.35
N ARG A 125 12.50 -9.77 -12.54
CA ARG A 125 13.57 -10.40 -13.33
C ARG A 125 14.19 -11.55 -12.53
N ILE A 126 14.08 -12.75 -13.07
CA ILE A 126 14.67 -13.98 -12.52
C ILE A 126 15.80 -14.42 -13.45
N THR A 127 16.88 -14.91 -12.86
CA THR A 127 18.04 -15.47 -13.55
C THR A 127 18.19 -16.96 -13.27
N LYS A 128 19.00 -17.67 -14.03
CA LYS A 128 19.28 -19.09 -13.76
C LYS A 128 20.00 -19.34 -12.42
N ALA A 129 20.63 -18.31 -11.86
CA ALA A 129 21.27 -18.38 -10.56
C ALA A 129 20.25 -18.35 -9.40
N ASP A 130 19.02 -17.83 -9.65
CA ASP A 130 17.96 -17.81 -8.68
C ASP A 130 17.36 -19.24 -8.56
N ARG A 131 17.65 -19.88 -7.44
CA ARG A 131 17.17 -21.23 -7.12
C ARG A 131 15.71 -21.18 -6.66
N LEU A 132 14.76 -20.96 -7.60
CA LEU A 132 13.33 -20.83 -7.30
C LEU A 132 12.80 -22.03 -6.52
N ASP A 133 13.28 -23.23 -6.83
CA ASP A 133 12.95 -24.48 -6.14
C ASP A 133 13.19 -24.42 -4.61
N GLN A 134 14.16 -23.60 -4.17
CA GLN A 134 14.51 -23.43 -2.76
C GLN A 134 13.91 -22.15 -2.13
N GLN A 135 13.30 -21.30 -2.94
CA GLN A 135 12.78 -20.00 -2.52
C GLN A 135 11.27 -19.95 -2.42
N LEU A 136 10.58 -20.89 -3.06
CA LEU A 136 9.12 -20.93 -3.12
C LEU A 136 8.54 -21.73 -1.95
N PHE A 137 7.47 -21.18 -1.38
CA PHE A 137 6.67 -21.88 -0.37
C PHE A 137 5.19 -21.49 -0.53
N PRO A 138 4.25 -22.38 -0.16
CA PRO A 138 2.83 -22.08 -0.24
C PRO A 138 2.42 -21.03 0.80
N LEU A 139 1.61 -20.04 0.37
CA LEU A 139 1.09 -19.00 1.25
C LEU A 139 0.29 -19.57 2.43
N ASP A 140 -0.25 -20.78 2.30
CA ASP A 140 -1.02 -21.44 3.36
C ASP A 140 -0.20 -21.77 4.63
N ARG A 141 1.13 -21.70 4.54
CA ARG A 141 2.00 -21.86 5.71
C ARG A 141 2.01 -20.67 6.66
N VAL A 142 1.56 -19.50 6.20
CA VAL A 142 1.63 -18.26 6.97
C VAL A 142 0.40 -17.41 6.72
N SER A 143 -0.20 -16.88 7.79
CA SER A 143 -1.27 -15.89 7.65
C SER A 143 -0.73 -14.47 7.76
N PHE A 144 -1.27 -13.55 6.97
CA PHE A 144 -0.96 -12.12 7.11
C PHE A 144 -1.33 -11.59 8.50
N ALA A 145 -2.36 -12.15 9.13
CA ALA A 145 -2.73 -11.81 10.50
C ALA A 145 -1.57 -11.95 11.50
N THR A 146 -0.66 -12.90 11.27
CA THR A 146 0.53 -13.10 12.12
C THR A 146 1.43 -11.87 12.12
N ALA A 147 1.51 -11.12 11.02
CA ALA A 147 2.28 -9.88 10.96
C ALA A 147 1.79 -8.83 11.97
N ASN A 148 0.47 -8.77 12.26
CA ASN A 148 -0.06 -7.88 13.30
C ASN A 148 0.44 -8.25 14.69
N LYS A 149 0.49 -9.53 15.00
CA LYS A 149 1.00 -10.04 16.29
C LYS A 149 2.47 -9.64 16.51
N VAL A 150 3.31 -9.88 15.47
CA VAL A 150 4.72 -9.46 15.50
C VAL A 150 4.82 -7.94 15.62
N TYR A 151 4.07 -7.18 14.81
CA TYR A 151 4.04 -5.72 14.86
C TYR A 151 3.67 -5.18 16.25
N THR A 152 2.63 -5.74 16.86
CA THR A 152 2.15 -5.31 18.19
C THR A 152 3.23 -5.56 19.24
N THR A 153 3.86 -6.73 19.21
CA THR A 153 4.98 -7.06 20.11
C THR A 153 6.16 -6.13 19.91
N LEU A 154 6.54 -5.84 18.66
CA LEU A 154 7.60 -4.87 18.36
C LEU A 154 7.27 -3.47 18.89
N LYS A 155 6.05 -2.99 18.69
CA LYS A 155 5.61 -1.68 19.23
C LYS A 155 5.70 -1.62 20.75
N GLN A 156 5.35 -2.71 21.43
CA GLN A 156 5.50 -2.80 22.88
C GLN A 156 6.99 -2.73 23.29
N LYS A 157 7.87 -3.51 22.63
CA LYS A 157 9.30 -3.54 22.92
C LYS A 157 10.00 -2.22 22.59
N ILE A 158 9.67 -1.59 21.47
CA ILE A 158 10.13 -0.24 21.09
C ILE A 158 9.82 0.77 22.20
N LYS A 159 8.60 0.73 22.76
CA LYS A 159 8.20 1.60 23.88
C LYS A 159 8.96 1.28 25.16
N GLU A 160 9.14 -0.01 25.49
CA GLU A 160 9.83 -0.51 26.68
C GLU A 160 11.28 -0.02 26.74
N ILE A 161 12.02 -0.13 25.62
CA ILE A 161 13.44 0.26 25.55
C ILE A 161 13.65 1.73 25.14
N LYS A 162 12.56 2.48 24.90
CA LYS A 162 12.60 3.86 24.41
C LYS A 162 13.39 4.00 23.10
N SER A 163 13.19 3.06 22.18
CA SER A 163 13.79 3.14 20.85
C SER A 163 13.28 4.36 20.09
N GLU A 164 14.10 4.91 19.19
CA GLU A 164 13.73 6.01 18.29
C GLU A 164 12.88 5.53 17.12
N GLU A 165 12.85 4.22 16.87
CA GLU A 165 12.02 3.63 15.82
C GLU A 165 10.54 3.79 16.16
N ARG A 166 9.75 4.30 15.20
CA ARG A 166 8.32 4.58 15.45
C ARG A 166 7.39 3.56 14.83
N ASP A 167 7.65 3.19 13.59
CA ASP A 167 6.78 2.31 12.81
C ASP A 167 7.64 1.23 12.11
N PRO A 168 7.91 0.10 12.79
CA PRO A 168 8.73 -0.95 12.23
C PRO A 168 8.05 -1.59 11.02
N THR A 169 8.82 -1.87 9.98
CA THR A 169 8.40 -2.76 8.91
C THR A 169 8.52 -4.19 9.40
N VAL A 170 7.40 -4.91 9.42
CA VAL A 170 7.39 -6.33 9.70
C VAL A 170 7.54 -7.09 8.39
N TYR A 171 8.36 -8.13 8.39
CA TYR A 171 8.42 -9.05 7.27
C TYR A 171 8.73 -10.45 7.76
N PHE A 172 8.34 -11.45 6.99
CA PHE A 172 8.88 -12.78 7.15
C PHE A 172 9.77 -13.14 5.96
N SER A 173 10.71 -14.03 6.22
CA SER A 173 11.53 -14.68 5.20
C SER A 173 11.43 -16.18 5.32
N PHE A 174 11.39 -16.87 4.18
CA PHE A 174 11.45 -18.32 4.09
C PHE A 174 12.88 -18.75 3.81
N TYR A 175 13.45 -19.53 4.71
CA TYR A 175 14.80 -20.04 4.60
C TYR A 175 14.94 -21.35 5.36
N ASN A 176 15.59 -22.36 4.76
CA ASN A 176 15.76 -23.69 5.32
C ASN A 176 14.44 -24.30 5.82
N ASP A 177 13.40 -24.20 5.00
CA ASP A 177 12.05 -24.70 5.27
C ASP A 177 11.38 -24.10 6.52
N LYS A 178 11.80 -22.91 6.94
CA LYS A 178 11.25 -22.19 8.10
C LYS A 178 10.83 -20.77 7.73
N ILE A 179 9.75 -20.32 8.37
CA ILE A 179 9.33 -18.92 8.37
C ILE A 179 10.05 -18.20 9.51
N ASN A 180 10.78 -17.14 9.16
CA ASN A 180 11.51 -16.32 10.11
C ASN A 180 10.95 -14.91 10.09
N TRP A 181 10.43 -14.44 11.21
CA TRP A 181 9.91 -13.07 11.35
C TRP A 181 11.01 -12.07 11.68
N SER A 182 10.86 -10.86 11.18
CA SER A 182 11.78 -9.74 11.33
C SER A 182 11.01 -8.41 11.55
N PRO A 183 11.65 -7.38 12.15
CA PRO A 183 13.08 -7.28 12.47
C PRO A 183 13.50 -8.18 13.63
N ARG A 184 14.78 -8.53 13.64
CA ARG A 184 15.40 -9.35 14.69
C ARG A 184 16.33 -8.53 15.60
N SER A 185 16.34 -7.22 15.45
CA SER A 185 17.10 -6.28 16.26
C SER A 185 16.37 -4.96 16.36
N LEU A 186 16.39 -4.36 17.56
CA LEU A 186 15.93 -3.01 17.83
C LEU A 186 17.09 -2.19 18.38
N ARG A 187 17.17 -0.92 17.98
CA ARG A 187 18.28 -0.05 18.36
C ARG A 187 17.82 1.08 19.28
N THR A 188 18.71 1.46 20.19
CA THR A 188 18.61 2.66 21.01
C THR A 188 19.92 3.45 20.91
N PRO A 189 19.99 4.70 21.36
CA PRO A 189 21.26 5.45 21.40
C PRO A 189 22.35 4.81 22.26
N ARG A 190 21.99 3.85 23.12
CA ARG A 190 22.91 3.21 24.09
C ARG A 190 23.13 1.73 23.89
N GLY A 191 22.72 1.17 22.75
CA GLY A 191 22.93 -0.24 22.44
C GLY A 191 21.82 -0.82 21.57
N SER A 192 21.93 -2.11 21.31
CA SER A 192 20.94 -2.87 20.56
C SER A 192 20.33 -3.98 21.41
N TYR A 193 19.21 -4.46 20.94
CA TYR A 193 18.50 -5.60 21.53
C TYR A 193 18.21 -6.60 20.42
N SER A 194 18.62 -7.85 20.63
CA SER A 194 18.24 -8.95 19.76
C SER A 194 16.89 -9.52 20.16
N LEU A 195 16.12 -9.96 19.16
CA LEU A 195 14.82 -10.62 19.40
C LEU A 195 14.57 -11.68 18.34
N SER A 196 13.81 -12.68 18.73
CA SER A 196 13.38 -13.75 17.84
C SER A 196 11.92 -14.10 18.04
N PHE A 197 11.29 -14.61 16.98
CA PHE A 197 9.91 -15.04 16.97
C PHE A 197 9.83 -16.48 16.43
N ASP A 198 8.85 -17.24 16.89
CA ASP A 198 8.48 -18.50 16.24
C ASP A 198 7.70 -18.26 14.94
N GLU A 199 7.38 -19.31 14.19
CA GLU A 199 6.61 -19.21 12.94
C GLU A 199 5.21 -18.60 13.16
N GLN A 200 4.62 -18.78 14.34
CA GLN A 200 3.32 -18.25 14.74
C GLN A 200 3.39 -16.81 15.28
N GLY A 201 4.56 -16.16 15.19
CA GLY A 201 4.78 -14.77 15.61
C GLY A 201 4.82 -14.58 17.13
N ASN A 202 5.01 -15.64 17.93
CA ASN A 202 5.26 -15.50 19.36
C ASN A 202 6.71 -15.09 19.62
N LEU A 203 6.92 -14.11 20.50
CA LEU A 203 8.27 -13.74 20.93
C LEU A 203 8.92 -14.89 21.70
N GLN A 204 10.10 -15.31 21.25
CA GLN A 204 10.90 -16.37 21.86
C GLN A 204 12.01 -15.83 22.73
N SER A 205 12.67 -14.77 22.29
CA SER A 205 13.74 -14.11 23.03
C SER A 205 13.71 -12.61 22.84
N PHE A 206 14.19 -11.88 23.85
CA PHE A 206 14.40 -10.43 23.79
C PHE A 206 15.53 -10.10 24.78
N GLU A 207 16.72 -9.84 24.26
CA GLU A 207 17.93 -9.68 25.05
C GLU A 207 18.70 -8.45 24.61
N LYS A 208 19.36 -7.78 25.56
CA LYS A 208 20.29 -6.69 25.27
C LYS A 208 21.62 -7.29 24.83
N ASP A 209 22.14 -6.82 23.69
CA ASP A 209 23.44 -7.21 23.16
C ASP A 209 24.61 -6.65 24.01
#